data_01d0b076ab813685690ae37f792e8995
#
_entry.id   01d0b076ab813685690ae37f792e8995
#
_cell.length_a   1.000
_cell.length_b   1.000
_cell.length_c   1.000
_cell.angle_alpha   90.00
_cell.angle_beta   90.00
_cell.angle_gamma   90.00
#
_symmetry.space_group_name_H-M   'P 1'
#
loop_
_entity.id
_entity.type
_entity.pdbx_description
1 polymer ?
#
loop_
_entity_poly.entity_id
_entity_poly.type
_entity_poly.pdbx_seq_one_letter_code
_entity_poly.pdbx_strand_id
1 'polypeptide(L)'
;MPALASSVRFLLKSLADFVYPPICYGCDTEVEEGLVCEGCRLALFTHELAVCPNCGRPCTRTAETCGQCRIPFSLSRVRALGLYVPPFDKLVQAFKYSGKTKVGELLGQALAALVHQDELLSAADAVCPIPLHPARLRERGFNQSLLLAAAIAMSTRIPLFEFLMRTRYTPTQTTKARPEKRWKNVKGAFQIRPSADVAGKTVLLVDDVMTTGATLDQAAQGLLKGGAASVLGVVVAAAHARGSP
;
A
#
# COMPACT_ATOMS: atom_id res chain seq x y z
N MET A 1 43.98 11.79 10.69
CA MET A 1 42.93 12.84 10.85
C MET A 1 41.47 12.39 10.58
N PRO A 2 41.15 11.15 10.17
CA PRO A 2 39.73 10.75 10.01
C PRO A 2 39.01 10.43 11.36
N ALA A 3 39.73 10.02 12.40
CA ALA A 3 39.12 9.62 13.69
C ALA A 3 38.53 10.79 14.51
N LEU A 4 39.09 12.00 14.42
CA LEU A 4 38.53 13.19 15.10
C LEU A 4 37.20 13.64 14.48
N ALA A 5 37.06 13.53 13.18
CA ALA A 5 35.82 13.92 12.48
C ALA A 5 34.65 12.97 12.82
N SER A 6 34.92 11.69 13.06
CA SER A 6 33.90 10.71 13.46
C SER A 6 33.43 10.95 14.92
N SER A 7 34.37 11.26 15.84
CA SER A 7 34.06 11.53 17.24
C SER A 7 33.23 12.82 17.41
N VAL A 8 33.57 13.89 16.68
CA VAL A 8 32.80 15.16 16.69
C VAL A 8 31.39 14.95 16.11
N ARG A 9 31.24 14.19 15.02
CA ARG A 9 29.94 13.85 14.46
C ARG A 9 29.08 13.02 15.43
N PHE A 10 29.70 12.10 16.14
CA PHE A 10 29.03 11.28 17.16
C PHE A 10 28.53 12.15 18.31
N LEU A 11 29.36 13.05 18.87
CA LEU A 11 28.99 13.98 19.94
C LEU A 11 27.88 14.94 19.50
N LEU A 12 27.96 15.50 18.30
CA LEU A 12 26.92 16.38 17.76
C LEU A 12 25.59 15.65 17.55
N LYS A 13 25.66 14.40 17.09
CA LYS A 13 24.46 13.56 16.95
C LYS A 13 23.85 13.26 18.32
N SER A 14 24.66 12.86 19.31
CA SER A 14 24.17 12.56 20.67
C SER A 14 23.53 13.78 21.34
N LEU A 15 24.09 14.98 21.15
CA LEU A 15 23.49 16.23 21.63
C LEU A 15 22.18 16.57 20.89
N ALA A 16 22.13 16.38 19.59
CA ALA A 16 20.91 16.58 18.81
C ALA A 16 19.81 15.59 19.21
N ASP A 17 20.15 14.32 19.38
CA ASP A 17 19.22 13.26 19.82
C ASP A 17 18.74 13.48 21.26
N PHE A 18 19.55 14.13 22.13
CA PHE A 18 19.13 14.52 23.48
C PHE A 18 18.11 15.66 23.47
N VAL A 19 18.23 16.63 22.56
CA VAL A 19 17.30 17.77 22.45
C VAL A 19 16.07 17.42 21.62
N TYR A 20 16.24 16.54 20.59
CA TYR A 20 15.20 16.05 19.71
C TYR A 20 15.34 14.53 19.55
N PRO A 21 14.87 13.75 20.54
CA PRO A 21 14.98 12.31 20.46
C PRO A 21 14.24 11.81 19.19
N PRO A 22 14.80 10.82 18.50
CA PRO A 22 14.12 10.22 17.37
C PRO A 22 12.78 9.60 17.81
N ILE A 23 11.72 9.85 17.04
CA ILE A 23 10.37 9.36 17.33
C ILE A 23 9.95 8.29 16.34
N CYS A 24 9.19 7.34 16.81
CA CYS A 24 8.56 6.30 16.03
C CYS A 24 7.53 6.90 15.04
N TYR A 25 7.68 6.65 13.75
CA TYR A 25 6.72 7.14 12.74
C TYR A 25 5.35 6.47 12.81
N GLY A 26 5.19 5.40 13.60
CA GLY A 26 3.93 4.69 13.75
C GLY A 26 3.09 5.12 14.97
N CYS A 27 3.72 5.53 16.08
CA CYS A 27 3.01 5.82 17.33
C CYS A 27 3.52 7.05 18.09
N ASP A 28 4.53 7.76 17.57
CA ASP A 28 5.17 8.95 18.14
C ASP A 28 5.91 8.70 19.47
N THR A 29 6.10 7.47 19.91
CA THR A 29 6.96 7.18 21.07
C THR A 29 8.43 7.39 20.72
N GLU A 30 9.23 7.75 21.69
CA GLU A 30 10.68 7.83 21.52
C GLU A 30 11.27 6.47 21.16
N VAL A 31 12.27 6.48 20.29
CA VAL A 31 13.05 5.30 19.90
C VAL A 31 14.53 5.61 20.02
N GLU A 32 15.33 4.65 20.42
CA GLU A 32 16.78 4.83 20.46
C GLU A 32 17.37 4.91 19.06
N GLU A 33 16.90 4.04 18.17
CA GLU A 33 17.31 3.99 16.77
C GLU A 33 16.19 3.48 15.87
N GLY A 34 16.27 3.85 14.58
CA GLY A 34 15.37 3.32 13.57
C GLY A 34 14.18 4.21 13.22
N LEU A 35 13.24 3.64 12.49
CA LEU A 35 12.06 4.35 11.97
C LEU A 35 10.81 4.09 12.80
N VAL A 36 10.77 2.96 13.49
CA VAL A 36 9.61 2.49 14.26
C VAL A 36 10.08 1.77 15.51
N CYS A 37 9.29 1.85 16.58
CA CYS A 37 9.52 1.07 17.80
C CYS A 37 9.21 -0.41 17.56
N GLU A 38 9.63 -1.28 18.48
CA GLU A 38 9.45 -2.74 18.37
C GLU A 38 7.97 -3.13 18.25
N GLY A 39 7.07 -2.49 19.00
CA GLY A 39 5.63 -2.75 18.91
C GLY A 39 5.06 -2.43 17.53
N CYS A 40 5.44 -1.30 16.94
CA CYS A 40 5.02 -0.95 15.58
C CYS A 40 5.66 -1.87 14.52
N ARG A 41 6.91 -2.30 14.75
CA ARG A 41 7.59 -3.27 13.89
C ARG A 41 6.87 -4.62 13.94
N LEU A 42 6.55 -5.10 15.11
CA LEU A 42 5.79 -6.34 15.29
C LEU A 42 4.45 -6.26 14.55
N ALA A 43 3.69 -5.17 14.72
CA ALA A 43 2.42 -4.97 14.03
C ALA A 43 2.53 -4.99 12.50
N LEU A 44 3.67 -4.57 11.92
CA LEU A 44 3.91 -4.62 10.48
C LEU A 44 4.09 -6.04 9.94
N PHE A 45 4.61 -6.96 10.75
CA PHE A 45 4.99 -8.31 10.31
C PHE A 45 4.12 -9.43 10.89
N THR A 46 3.19 -9.11 11.82
CA THR A 46 2.17 -10.06 12.30
C THR A 46 0.86 -9.83 11.53
N HIS A 47 0.47 -10.78 10.69
CA HIS A 47 -0.66 -10.65 9.76
C HIS A 47 -1.91 -11.40 10.26
N GLU A 48 -2.26 -11.22 11.54
CA GLU A 48 -3.34 -11.96 12.21
C GLU A 48 -4.75 -11.38 12.02
N LEU A 49 -4.90 -10.36 11.16
CA LEU A 49 -6.21 -9.76 10.95
C LEU A 49 -7.17 -10.72 10.26
N ALA A 50 -8.30 -10.95 10.90
CA ALA A 50 -9.46 -11.52 10.22
C ALA A 50 -9.91 -10.56 9.13
N VAL A 51 -9.73 -10.97 7.87
CA VAL A 51 -10.10 -10.15 6.71
C VAL A 51 -11.11 -10.88 5.85
N CYS A 52 -12.00 -10.13 5.23
CA CYS A 52 -12.91 -10.67 4.24
C CYS A 52 -12.10 -11.32 3.10
N PRO A 53 -12.33 -12.60 2.79
CA PRO A 53 -11.58 -13.30 1.75
C PRO A 53 -11.75 -12.67 0.37
N ASN A 54 -12.85 -11.98 0.14
CA ASN A 54 -13.17 -11.36 -1.14
C ASN A 54 -12.53 -9.96 -1.28
N CYS A 55 -12.82 -9.02 -0.37
CA CYS A 55 -12.41 -7.62 -0.53
C CYS A 55 -11.28 -7.19 0.42
N GLY A 56 -10.71 -8.10 1.22
CA GLY A 56 -9.60 -7.81 2.15
C GLY A 56 -9.93 -6.86 3.29
N ARG A 57 -11.19 -6.47 3.47
CA ARG A 57 -11.60 -5.62 4.60
C ARG A 57 -11.58 -6.41 5.88
N PRO A 58 -11.18 -5.79 6.97
CA PRO A 58 -11.30 -6.39 8.29
C PRO A 58 -12.76 -6.80 8.55
N CYS A 59 -12.93 -7.99 9.09
CA CYS A 59 -14.22 -8.54 9.48
C CYS A 59 -14.07 -9.33 10.79
N THR A 60 -15.18 -9.51 11.50
CA THR A 60 -15.19 -10.18 12.79
C THR A 60 -15.02 -11.70 12.70
N ARG A 61 -15.15 -12.28 11.51
CA ARG A 61 -15.05 -13.72 11.26
C ARG A 61 -14.24 -14.01 10.00
N THR A 62 -13.28 -14.92 10.11
CA THR A 62 -12.35 -15.30 9.04
C THR A 62 -12.98 -16.08 7.89
N ALA A 63 -14.13 -16.70 8.07
CA ALA A 63 -14.76 -17.59 7.10
C ALA A 63 -15.93 -16.98 6.30
N GLU A 64 -16.35 -15.77 6.66
CA GLU A 64 -17.52 -15.13 6.04
C GLU A 64 -17.13 -13.85 5.28
N THR A 65 -17.85 -13.55 4.20
CA THR A 65 -17.72 -12.24 3.55
C THR A 65 -18.20 -11.14 4.50
N CYS A 66 -17.60 -9.96 4.43
CA CYS A 66 -17.85 -8.85 5.35
C CYS A 66 -19.28 -8.24 5.25
N GLY A 67 -20.20 -8.86 4.54
CA GLY A 67 -21.56 -8.34 4.28
C GLY A 67 -21.62 -7.03 3.48
N GLN A 68 -20.48 -6.41 3.24
CA GLN A 68 -20.34 -5.13 2.53
C GLN A 68 -19.84 -5.30 1.09
N CYS A 69 -19.48 -6.52 0.70
CA CYS A 69 -19.21 -6.88 -0.69
C CYS A 69 -20.52 -6.96 -1.49
N ARG A 70 -21.31 -5.87 -1.47
CA ARG A 70 -22.62 -5.79 -2.18
C ARG A 70 -22.47 -5.61 -3.67
N ILE A 71 -21.29 -5.29 -4.15
CA ILE A 71 -20.98 -5.06 -5.56
C ILE A 71 -20.03 -6.18 -5.98
N PRO A 72 -20.22 -6.80 -7.15
CA PRO A 72 -19.23 -7.71 -7.69
C PRO A 72 -17.88 -7.00 -7.72
N PHE A 73 -16.93 -7.51 -6.93
CA PHE A 73 -15.59 -6.96 -6.84
C PHE A 73 -14.73 -7.67 -7.86
N SER A 74 -14.05 -6.91 -8.71
CA SER A 74 -13.30 -7.44 -9.86
C SER A 74 -11.97 -8.10 -9.47
N LEU A 75 -11.60 -8.08 -8.17
CA LEU A 75 -10.42 -8.76 -7.66
C LEU A 75 -10.83 -10.10 -7.02
N SER A 76 -10.07 -11.15 -7.31
CA SER A 76 -10.29 -12.48 -6.74
C SER A 76 -9.88 -12.53 -5.26
N ARG A 77 -8.91 -11.71 -4.83
CA ARG A 77 -8.45 -11.62 -3.45
C ARG A 77 -7.77 -10.29 -3.20
N VAL A 78 -7.96 -9.73 -1.99
CA VAL A 78 -7.20 -8.58 -1.51
C VAL A 78 -6.66 -8.86 -0.11
N ARG A 79 -5.45 -8.37 0.18
CA ARG A 79 -4.82 -8.40 1.50
C ARG A 79 -4.37 -7.02 1.91
N ALA A 80 -4.40 -6.74 3.21
CA ALA A 80 -3.86 -5.54 3.84
C ALA A 80 -2.96 -5.93 5.00
N LEU A 81 -1.89 -5.15 5.25
CA LEU A 81 -1.06 -5.34 6.44
C LEU A 81 -1.87 -5.04 7.71
N GLY A 82 -2.72 -4.02 7.67
CA GLY A 82 -3.51 -3.62 8.82
C GLY A 82 -4.70 -2.73 8.51
N LEU A 83 -5.35 -2.30 9.58
CA LEU A 83 -6.38 -1.25 9.54
C LEU A 83 -5.75 0.12 9.33
N TYR A 84 -6.48 1.05 8.70
CA TYR A 84 -6.06 2.46 8.57
C TYR A 84 -6.28 3.21 9.90
N VAL A 85 -5.54 2.77 10.92
CA VAL A 85 -5.40 3.33 12.27
C VAL A 85 -3.93 3.21 12.68
N PRO A 86 -3.45 3.84 13.78
CA PRO A 86 -2.08 3.64 14.22
C PRO A 86 -1.71 2.16 14.41
N PRO A 87 -0.52 1.75 13.95
CA PRO A 87 0.56 2.55 13.37
C PRO A 87 0.44 2.82 11.86
N PHE A 88 -0.44 2.15 11.14
CA PHE A 88 -0.46 2.13 9.67
C PHE A 88 -0.85 3.47 9.04
N ASP A 89 -1.80 4.20 9.60
CA ASP A 89 -2.22 5.51 9.09
C ASP A 89 -1.09 6.53 9.17
N LYS A 90 -0.36 6.56 10.29
CA LYS A 90 0.79 7.45 10.49
C LYS A 90 1.95 7.10 9.56
N LEU A 91 2.27 5.81 9.43
CA LEU A 91 3.31 5.33 8.52
C LEU A 91 2.99 5.67 7.06
N VAL A 92 1.74 5.48 6.64
CA VAL A 92 1.30 5.87 5.29
C VAL A 92 1.37 7.39 5.09
N GLN A 93 1.03 8.19 6.10
CA GLN A 93 1.14 9.66 6.04
C GLN A 93 2.60 10.10 5.96
N ALA A 94 3.49 9.55 6.79
CA ALA A 94 4.91 9.82 6.74
C ALA A 94 5.51 9.49 5.36
N PHE A 95 5.13 8.36 4.78
CA PHE A 95 5.52 7.95 3.44
C PHE A 95 5.00 8.90 2.34
N LYS A 96 3.74 9.35 2.45
CA LYS A 96 3.10 10.20 1.43
C LYS A 96 3.62 11.64 1.39
N TYR A 97 3.88 12.23 2.54
CA TYR A 97 4.03 13.68 2.65
C TYR A 97 5.41 14.13 3.13
N SER A 98 6.18 13.26 3.77
CA SER A 98 7.49 13.63 4.33
C SER A 98 8.67 13.22 3.44
N GLY A 99 8.43 12.64 2.26
CA GLY A 99 9.49 12.12 1.40
C GLY A 99 10.35 11.03 2.05
N LYS A 100 9.83 10.38 3.10
CA LYS A 100 10.55 9.38 3.89
C LYS A 100 10.60 8.04 3.13
N THR A 101 11.43 7.95 2.10
CA THR A 101 11.57 6.74 1.27
C THR A 101 11.91 5.49 2.09
N LYS A 102 12.69 5.63 3.18
CA LYS A 102 12.99 4.53 4.10
C LYS A 102 11.75 3.93 4.78
N VAL A 103 10.72 4.75 5.08
CA VAL A 103 9.43 4.23 5.55
C VAL A 103 8.74 3.42 4.45
N GLY A 104 8.83 3.87 3.20
CA GLY A 104 8.34 3.12 2.05
C GLY A 104 9.04 1.78 1.86
N GLU A 105 10.36 1.71 2.07
CA GLU A 105 11.15 0.48 2.04
C GLU A 105 10.68 -0.51 3.12
N LEU A 106 10.49 -0.03 4.36
CA LEU A 106 9.98 -0.85 5.47
C LEU A 106 8.57 -1.40 5.17
N LEU A 107 7.67 -0.54 4.68
CA LEU A 107 6.31 -0.95 4.30
C LEU A 107 6.34 -1.96 3.13
N GLY A 108 7.22 -1.75 2.17
CA GLY A 108 7.42 -2.66 1.05
C GLY A 108 7.92 -4.04 1.49
N GLN A 109 8.86 -4.10 2.45
CA GLN A 109 9.34 -5.35 3.05
C GLN A 109 8.21 -6.09 3.78
N ALA A 110 7.38 -5.38 4.55
CA ALA A 110 6.23 -5.97 5.23
C ALA A 110 5.20 -6.52 4.23
N LEU A 111 4.91 -5.78 3.15
CA LEU A 111 4.05 -6.26 2.07
C LEU A 111 4.62 -7.51 1.36
N ALA A 112 5.92 -7.53 1.12
CA ALA A 112 6.58 -8.70 0.53
C ALA A 112 6.46 -9.93 1.44
N ALA A 113 6.62 -9.77 2.76
CA ALA A 113 6.42 -10.84 3.73
C ALA A 113 4.97 -11.36 3.69
N LEU A 114 3.98 -10.47 3.63
CA LEU A 114 2.57 -10.83 3.47
C LEU A 114 2.31 -11.62 2.17
N VAL A 115 2.91 -11.18 1.05
CA VAL A 115 2.78 -11.87 -0.24
C VAL A 115 3.39 -13.27 -0.18
N HIS A 116 4.55 -13.45 0.46
CA HIS A 116 5.16 -14.76 0.63
C HIS A 116 4.30 -15.74 1.46
N GLN A 117 3.55 -15.23 2.44
CA GLN A 117 2.69 -16.04 3.31
C GLN A 117 1.34 -16.42 2.69
N ASP A 118 0.90 -15.74 1.64
CA ASP A 118 -0.36 -15.99 0.97
C ASP A 118 -0.12 -16.70 -0.37
N GLU A 119 -0.48 -17.98 -0.46
CA GLU A 119 -0.26 -18.83 -1.64
C GLU A 119 -0.83 -18.25 -2.93
N LEU A 120 -2.00 -17.60 -2.88
CA LEU A 120 -2.59 -16.98 -4.06
C LEU A 120 -1.81 -15.74 -4.51
N LEU A 121 -1.38 -14.90 -3.56
CA LEU A 121 -0.62 -13.69 -3.90
C LEU A 121 0.78 -14.05 -4.42
N SER A 122 1.43 -15.07 -3.84
CA SER A 122 2.76 -15.50 -4.26
C SER A 122 2.79 -16.20 -5.61
N ALA A 123 1.65 -16.73 -6.06
CA ALA A 123 1.48 -17.35 -7.38
C ALA A 123 1.16 -16.35 -8.50
N ALA A 124 1.19 -15.04 -8.26
CA ALA A 124 0.96 -14.03 -9.29
C ALA A 124 2.07 -14.04 -10.36
N ASP A 125 1.70 -13.83 -11.62
CA ASP A 125 2.64 -13.74 -12.76
C ASP A 125 3.32 -12.37 -12.86
N ALA A 126 2.71 -11.33 -12.28
CA ALA A 126 3.20 -9.96 -12.38
C ALA A 126 2.74 -9.11 -11.19
N VAL A 127 3.62 -8.23 -10.71
CA VAL A 127 3.30 -7.14 -9.79
C VAL A 127 3.01 -5.87 -10.59
N CYS A 128 1.87 -5.22 -10.35
CA CYS A 128 1.49 -4.00 -11.04
C CYS A 128 1.12 -2.90 -10.04
N PRO A 129 1.84 -1.77 -10.02
CA PRO A 129 1.49 -0.64 -9.17
C PRO A 129 0.26 0.08 -9.71
N ILE A 130 -0.59 0.60 -8.82
CA ILE A 130 -1.62 1.57 -9.19
C ILE A 130 -0.94 2.86 -9.67
N PRO A 131 -1.20 3.33 -10.91
CA PRO A 131 -0.60 4.54 -11.42
C PRO A 131 -1.22 5.80 -10.80
N LEU A 132 -0.37 6.77 -10.51
CA LEU A 132 -0.80 8.13 -10.23
C LEU A 132 -1.13 8.88 -11.53
N HIS A 133 -2.08 9.82 -11.45
CA HIS A 133 -2.27 10.77 -12.54
C HIS A 133 -1.02 11.67 -12.68
N PRO A 134 -0.58 12.05 -13.91
CA PRO A 134 0.61 12.86 -14.11
C PRO A 134 0.69 14.14 -13.27
N ALA A 135 -0.43 14.83 -13.08
CA ALA A 135 -0.49 16.01 -12.19
C ALA A 135 -0.13 15.67 -10.75
N ARG A 136 -0.58 14.53 -10.24
CA ARG A 136 -0.24 14.04 -8.89
C ARG A 136 1.21 13.59 -8.76
N LEU A 137 1.73 12.97 -9.82
CA LEU A 137 3.12 12.55 -9.86
C LEU A 137 4.04 13.77 -9.79
N ARG A 138 3.71 14.88 -10.51
CA ARG A 138 4.46 16.14 -10.43
C ARG A 138 4.38 16.79 -9.05
N GLU A 139 3.21 16.75 -8.40
CA GLU A 139 2.99 17.29 -7.05
C GLU A 139 3.78 16.52 -5.97
N ARG A 140 3.82 15.18 -6.07
CA ARG A 140 4.43 14.31 -5.07
C ARG A 140 5.89 13.94 -5.33
N GLY A 141 6.35 14.07 -6.57
CA GLY A 141 7.68 13.67 -7.01
C GLY A 141 7.84 12.18 -7.28
N PHE A 142 6.99 11.31 -6.72
CA PHE A 142 7.08 9.86 -6.89
C PHE A 142 5.72 9.16 -6.77
N ASN A 143 5.64 7.92 -7.28
CA ASN A 143 4.48 7.05 -7.11
C ASN A 143 4.72 6.07 -5.95
N GLN A 144 3.94 6.20 -4.88
CA GLN A 144 4.01 5.37 -3.68
C GLN A 144 3.82 3.89 -4.02
N SER A 145 2.77 3.59 -4.79
CA SER A 145 2.44 2.21 -5.17
C SER A 145 3.57 1.57 -5.99
N LEU A 146 4.32 2.36 -6.78
CA LEU A 146 5.48 1.87 -7.54
C LEU A 146 6.65 1.49 -6.60
N LEU A 147 6.95 2.30 -5.59
CA LEU A 147 8.00 1.99 -4.62
C LEU A 147 7.67 0.71 -3.82
N LEU A 148 6.42 0.56 -3.39
CA LEU A 148 5.94 -0.65 -2.72
C LEU A 148 6.01 -1.86 -3.64
N ALA A 149 5.56 -1.72 -4.88
CA ALA A 149 5.60 -2.79 -5.89
C ALA A 149 7.03 -3.23 -6.23
N ALA A 150 7.96 -2.28 -6.31
CA ALA A 150 9.38 -2.58 -6.53
C ALA A 150 9.97 -3.41 -5.37
N ALA A 151 9.66 -3.06 -4.12
CA ALA A 151 10.12 -3.81 -2.96
C ALA A 151 9.55 -5.25 -2.94
N ILE A 152 8.26 -5.41 -3.29
CA ILE A 152 7.63 -6.73 -3.44
C ILE A 152 8.34 -7.52 -4.54
N ALA A 153 8.49 -6.96 -5.73
CA ALA A 153 9.12 -7.63 -6.87
C ALA A 153 10.56 -8.09 -6.58
N MET A 154 11.35 -7.24 -5.91
CA MET A 154 12.71 -7.58 -5.51
C MET A 154 12.77 -8.74 -4.52
N SER A 155 11.86 -8.80 -3.56
CA SER A 155 11.83 -9.84 -2.53
C SER A 155 11.23 -11.14 -3.05
N THR A 156 10.13 -11.09 -3.79
CA THR A 156 9.37 -12.26 -4.24
C THR A 156 9.86 -12.83 -5.58
N ARG A 157 10.65 -12.06 -6.33
CA ARG A 157 11.07 -12.36 -7.72
C ARG A 157 9.90 -12.37 -8.73
N ILE A 158 8.71 -11.94 -8.34
CA ILE A 158 7.61 -11.74 -9.28
C ILE A 158 7.92 -10.48 -10.10
N PRO A 159 7.93 -10.53 -11.44
CA PRO A 159 8.33 -9.39 -12.26
C PRO A 159 7.37 -8.19 -12.12
N LEU A 160 7.93 -6.98 -12.09
CA LEU A 160 7.18 -5.74 -12.00
C LEU A 160 6.88 -5.20 -13.40
N PHE A 161 5.59 -4.89 -13.64
CA PHE A 161 5.14 -4.27 -14.88
C PHE A 161 4.17 -3.13 -14.60
N GLU A 162 4.35 -2.01 -15.28
CA GLU A 162 3.39 -0.90 -15.28
C GLU A 162 2.37 -1.05 -16.41
N PHE A 163 1.49 -2.04 -16.32
CA PHE A 163 0.47 -2.31 -17.34
C PHE A 163 -0.57 -1.20 -17.52
N LEU A 164 -0.80 -0.42 -16.48
CA LEU A 164 -1.86 0.58 -16.43
C LEU A 164 -1.33 2.01 -16.60
N MET A 165 -2.14 2.85 -17.20
CA MET A 165 -2.02 4.31 -17.13
C MET A 165 -3.31 4.92 -16.57
N ARG A 166 -3.15 6.02 -15.83
CA ARG A 166 -4.30 6.78 -15.31
C ARG A 166 -4.56 7.98 -16.20
N THR A 167 -5.65 7.93 -16.94
CA THR A 167 -6.02 8.92 -17.95
C THR A 167 -6.87 10.07 -17.39
N ARG A 168 -7.49 9.88 -16.21
CA ARG A 168 -8.40 10.85 -15.62
C ARG A 168 -7.87 11.39 -14.31
N TYR A 169 -7.78 12.72 -14.23
CA TYR A 169 -7.48 13.40 -12.96
C TYR A 169 -8.68 13.31 -12.00
N THR A 170 -8.44 12.80 -10.82
CA THR A 170 -9.42 12.79 -9.73
C THR A 170 -8.83 13.54 -8.54
N PRO A 171 -9.47 14.66 -8.09
CA PRO A 171 -8.97 15.41 -6.93
C PRO A 171 -8.85 14.54 -5.69
N THR A 172 -7.91 14.88 -4.79
CA THR A 172 -7.82 14.22 -3.48
C THR A 172 -9.12 14.44 -2.74
N GLN A 173 -9.83 13.38 -2.47
CA GLN A 173 -10.98 13.46 -1.61
C GLN A 173 -10.50 13.32 -0.17
N THR A 174 -10.81 14.30 0.66
CA THR A 174 -10.68 14.19 2.11
C THR A 174 -11.42 12.94 2.59
N THR A 175 -10.98 12.36 3.70
CA THR A 175 -11.57 11.15 4.32
C THR A 175 -13.08 11.24 4.55
N LYS A 176 -13.68 12.44 4.42
CA LYS A 176 -15.11 12.74 4.61
C LYS A 176 -15.99 12.49 3.37
N ALA A 177 -15.45 12.18 2.19
CA ALA A 177 -16.27 11.99 0.99
C ALA A 177 -17.09 10.69 1.06
N ARG A 178 -18.38 10.77 0.68
CA ARG A 178 -19.31 9.62 0.65
C ARG A 178 -18.79 8.52 -0.29
N PRO A 179 -18.97 7.23 0.05
CA PRO A 179 -18.51 6.10 -0.76
C PRO A 179 -18.93 6.16 -2.23
N GLU A 180 -20.20 6.54 -2.50
CA GLU A 180 -20.77 6.64 -3.85
C GLU A 180 -20.03 7.64 -4.76
N LYS A 181 -19.59 8.79 -4.17
CA LYS A 181 -18.79 9.78 -4.90
C LYS A 181 -17.42 9.23 -5.29
N ARG A 182 -16.82 8.35 -4.45
CA ARG A 182 -15.52 7.74 -4.75
C ARG A 182 -15.60 6.79 -5.94
N TRP A 183 -16.66 5.98 -6.02
CA TRP A 183 -16.90 5.09 -7.16
C TRP A 183 -17.10 5.85 -8.47
N LYS A 184 -17.93 6.90 -8.47
CA LYS A 184 -18.17 7.75 -9.65
C LYS A 184 -16.89 8.43 -10.14
N ASN A 185 -16.03 8.86 -9.23
CA ASN A 185 -14.83 9.61 -9.56
C ASN A 185 -13.74 8.79 -10.25
N VAL A 186 -13.64 7.50 -9.95
CA VAL A 186 -12.59 6.64 -10.52
C VAL A 186 -13.08 5.79 -11.70
N LYS A 187 -14.37 5.85 -12.03
CA LYS A 187 -14.95 5.07 -13.15
C LYS A 187 -14.24 5.41 -14.46
N GLY A 188 -13.65 4.38 -15.12
CA GLY A 188 -12.94 4.53 -16.38
C GLY A 188 -11.63 5.33 -16.30
N ALA A 189 -11.06 5.52 -15.09
CA ALA A 189 -9.83 6.29 -14.91
C ALA A 189 -8.56 5.52 -15.30
N PHE A 190 -8.64 4.20 -15.46
CA PHE A 190 -7.49 3.35 -15.75
C PHE A 190 -7.65 2.68 -17.12
N GLN A 191 -6.58 2.67 -17.90
CA GLN A 191 -6.50 2.03 -19.20
C GLN A 191 -5.20 1.22 -19.28
N ILE A 192 -5.21 0.16 -20.07
CA ILE A 192 -4.01 -0.60 -20.41
C ILE A 192 -3.09 0.27 -21.26
N ARG A 193 -1.80 0.24 -20.99
CA ARG A 193 -0.78 0.86 -21.85
C ARG A 193 -0.73 0.15 -23.19
N PRO A 194 -0.59 0.84 -24.32
CA PRO A 194 -0.65 0.23 -25.67
C PRO A 194 0.35 -0.92 -25.87
N SER A 195 1.51 -0.87 -25.22
CA SER A 195 2.57 -1.89 -25.31
C SER A 195 2.49 -2.98 -24.25
N ALA A 196 1.44 -3.00 -23.41
CA ALA A 196 1.35 -3.94 -22.30
C ALA A 196 0.69 -5.25 -22.75
N ASP A 197 1.41 -6.35 -22.56
CA ASP A 197 0.89 -7.70 -22.71
C ASP A 197 0.48 -8.26 -21.35
N VAL A 198 -0.81 -8.24 -21.08
CA VAL A 198 -1.43 -8.72 -19.83
C VAL A 198 -2.25 -10.00 -20.04
N ALA A 199 -2.34 -10.47 -21.27
CA ALA A 199 -3.21 -11.59 -21.64
C ALA A 199 -2.85 -12.86 -20.86
N GLY A 200 -3.85 -13.49 -20.28
CA GLY A 200 -3.72 -14.75 -19.52
C GLY A 200 -2.99 -14.65 -18.18
N LYS A 201 -2.53 -13.48 -17.76
CA LYS A 201 -1.74 -13.30 -16.52
C LYS A 201 -2.62 -13.13 -15.28
N THR A 202 -2.18 -13.66 -14.17
CA THR A 202 -2.65 -13.30 -12.82
C THR A 202 -1.82 -12.09 -12.32
N VAL A 203 -2.46 -10.93 -12.14
CA VAL A 203 -1.79 -9.68 -11.82
C VAL A 203 -2.02 -9.29 -10.37
N LEU A 204 -0.95 -9.06 -9.60
CA LEU A 204 -0.98 -8.52 -8.25
C LEU A 204 -0.93 -6.99 -8.29
N LEU A 205 -2.06 -6.32 -8.07
CA LEU A 205 -2.16 -4.87 -7.92
C LEU A 205 -1.65 -4.42 -6.55
N VAL A 206 -0.85 -3.35 -6.54
CA VAL A 206 -0.28 -2.77 -5.31
C VAL A 206 -0.77 -1.34 -5.15
N ASP A 207 -1.31 -1.02 -3.97
CA ASP A 207 -1.66 0.36 -3.57
C ASP A 207 -1.27 0.60 -2.11
N ASP A 208 -1.30 1.86 -1.67
CA ASP A 208 -0.98 2.21 -0.29
C ASP A 208 -2.20 2.05 0.64
N VAL A 209 -3.38 2.52 0.26
CA VAL A 209 -4.58 2.49 1.11
C VAL A 209 -5.83 2.10 0.33
N MET A 210 -6.49 1.07 0.80
CA MET A 210 -7.82 0.72 0.35
C MET A 210 -8.88 1.33 1.27
N THR A 211 -9.66 2.27 0.77
CA THR A 211 -10.83 2.82 1.48
C THR A 211 -12.12 2.10 1.09
N THR A 212 -12.73 2.49 -0.01
CA THR A 212 -13.90 1.81 -0.57
C THR A 212 -13.55 0.63 -1.48
N GLY A 213 -12.28 0.52 -1.87
CA GLY A 213 -11.81 -0.43 -2.89
C GLY A 213 -12.03 0.03 -4.33
N ALA A 214 -12.68 1.19 -4.54
CA ALA A 214 -13.04 1.65 -5.88
C ALA A 214 -11.84 1.83 -6.82
N THR A 215 -10.69 2.28 -6.30
CA THR A 215 -9.46 2.42 -7.09
C THR A 215 -8.95 1.07 -7.59
N LEU A 216 -8.81 0.11 -6.67
CA LEU A 216 -8.36 -1.25 -6.99
C LEU A 216 -9.33 -1.92 -7.98
N ASP A 217 -10.63 -1.81 -7.72
CA ASP A 217 -11.66 -2.42 -8.58
C ASP A 217 -11.64 -1.85 -10.00
N GLN A 218 -11.55 -0.54 -10.17
CA GLN A 218 -11.49 0.08 -11.49
C GLN A 218 -10.18 -0.23 -12.23
N ALA A 219 -9.06 -0.37 -11.50
CA ALA A 219 -7.81 -0.82 -12.08
C ALA A 219 -7.89 -2.30 -12.51
N ALA A 220 -8.50 -3.15 -11.68
CA ALA A 220 -8.74 -4.55 -11.99
C ALA A 220 -9.64 -4.72 -13.21
N GLN A 221 -10.73 -3.94 -13.31
CA GLN A 221 -11.58 -3.93 -14.51
C GLN A 221 -10.79 -3.56 -15.78
N GLY A 222 -9.86 -2.62 -15.67
CA GLY A 222 -8.95 -2.27 -16.77
C GLY A 222 -8.09 -3.46 -17.21
N LEU A 223 -7.48 -4.16 -16.26
CA LEU A 223 -6.64 -5.34 -16.53
C LEU A 223 -7.44 -6.51 -17.12
N LEU A 224 -8.61 -6.82 -16.53
CA LEU A 224 -9.48 -7.89 -17.02
C LEU A 224 -9.98 -7.62 -18.45
N LYS A 225 -10.34 -6.36 -18.76
CA LYS A 225 -10.69 -5.95 -20.14
C LYS A 225 -9.50 -6.05 -21.09
N GLY A 226 -8.28 -5.92 -20.59
CA GLY A 226 -7.05 -6.12 -21.35
C GLY A 226 -6.67 -7.58 -21.53
N GLY A 227 -7.44 -8.53 -20.96
CA GLY A 227 -7.22 -9.97 -21.13
C GLY A 227 -6.52 -10.64 -19.95
N ALA A 228 -6.32 -9.95 -18.80
CA ALA A 228 -5.81 -10.62 -17.60
C ALA A 228 -6.74 -11.77 -17.18
N ALA A 229 -6.18 -12.90 -16.77
CA ALA A 229 -6.94 -14.05 -16.30
C ALA A 229 -7.53 -13.81 -14.90
N SER A 230 -6.77 -13.18 -14.03
CA SER A 230 -7.17 -12.86 -12.65
C SER A 230 -6.46 -11.62 -12.15
N VAL A 231 -7.08 -10.95 -11.19
CA VAL A 231 -6.46 -9.79 -10.51
C VAL A 231 -6.55 -9.98 -8.99
N LEU A 232 -5.42 -9.84 -8.35
CA LEU A 232 -5.23 -9.87 -6.91
C LEU A 232 -4.86 -8.46 -6.44
N GLY A 233 -4.96 -8.19 -5.14
CA GLY A 233 -4.59 -6.88 -4.60
C GLY A 233 -3.87 -6.99 -3.27
N VAL A 234 -2.90 -6.11 -3.05
CA VAL A 234 -2.23 -5.93 -1.76
C VAL A 234 -2.09 -4.46 -1.43
N VAL A 235 -2.36 -4.09 -0.18
CA VAL A 235 -2.30 -2.70 0.31
C VAL A 235 -1.67 -2.63 1.70
N VAL A 236 -1.09 -1.48 2.04
CA VAL A 236 -0.55 -1.27 3.38
C VAL A 236 -1.68 -1.22 4.41
N ALA A 237 -2.75 -0.48 4.11
CA ALA A 237 -3.84 -0.35 5.06
C ALA A 237 -5.23 -0.37 4.40
N ALA A 238 -6.18 -1.01 5.09
CA ALA A 238 -7.59 -0.96 4.71
C ALA A 238 -8.38 -0.10 5.71
N ALA A 239 -9.15 0.86 5.20
CA ALA A 239 -10.02 1.65 6.05
C ALA A 239 -11.23 0.81 6.53
N HIS A 240 -11.60 0.99 7.80
CA HIS A 240 -12.84 0.42 8.33
C HIS A 240 -14.02 0.90 7.48
N ALA A 241 -14.89 0.00 7.11
CA ALA A 241 -16.17 0.40 6.57
C ALA A 241 -17.01 1.07 7.67
N ARG A 242 -17.45 2.31 7.44
CA ARG A 242 -18.35 2.98 8.38
C ARG A 242 -19.63 2.19 8.52
N GLY A 243 -19.92 1.70 9.71
CA GLY A 243 -21.18 1.02 10.04
C GLY A 243 -21.05 -0.36 10.67
N SER A 244 -19.85 -0.80 11.05
CA SER A 244 -19.71 -1.94 11.99
C SER A 244 -19.44 -1.39 13.39
N PRO A 245 -20.14 -1.85 14.42
CA PRO A 245 -19.89 -1.48 15.81
C PRO A 245 -18.50 -1.94 16.24
#